data_df3ccf6e1b3f0994bb9357ea6efda5fc
#
_entry.id   df3ccf6e1b3f0994bb9357ea6efda5fc
#
_cell.length_a   1.000
_cell.length_b   1.000
_cell.length_c   1.000
_cell.angle_alpha   90.00
_cell.angle_beta   90.00
_cell.angle_gamma   90.00
#
_symmetry.space_group_name_H-M   'P 1'
#
loop_
_entity.id
_entity.type
_entity.pdbx_description
1 polymer ?
#
loop_
_entity_poly.entity_id
_entity_poly.type
_entity_poly.pdbx_seq_one_letter_code
_entity_poly.pdbx_strand_id
1 'polypeptide(L)'
;MPKRVVILGGGTGGTLAANRLRRVLSDDDFTIVVIDQDDRHLYQPGLLFVPFGLTRPEEITRPRRRQLHAGIKFLQNSVDHVDVAGGRVHLTDGEQLDYDVLVVATGSSLLPQETEGLTGPGWGEKVHTF
;
A
#
# COMPACT_ATOMS: atom_id res chain seq x y z
N MET A 1 -18.68 -14.24 15.09
CA MET A 1 -17.46 -13.40 15.00
C MET A 1 -17.52 -12.53 13.75
N PRO A 2 -17.07 -11.29 13.81
CA PRO A 2 -17.07 -10.45 12.62
C PRO A 2 -16.16 -11.06 11.54
N LYS A 3 -16.61 -10.95 10.29
CA LYS A 3 -15.81 -11.34 9.12
C LYS A 3 -14.62 -10.41 8.96
N ARG A 4 -13.51 -10.93 8.49
CA ARG A 4 -12.28 -10.16 8.31
C ARG A 4 -12.01 -9.87 6.84
N VAL A 5 -11.92 -8.59 6.52
CA VAL A 5 -11.44 -8.10 5.24
C VAL A 5 -9.96 -7.71 5.41
N VAL A 6 -9.08 -8.35 4.67
CA VAL A 6 -7.65 -8.01 4.64
C VAL A 6 -7.34 -7.34 3.31
N ILE A 7 -6.66 -6.20 3.37
CA ILE A 7 -6.25 -5.41 2.21
C ILE A 7 -4.73 -5.34 2.20
N LEU A 8 -4.12 -5.88 1.17
CA LEU A 8 -2.68 -5.84 0.94
C LEU A 8 -2.32 -4.58 0.15
N GLY A 9 -1.56 -3.72 0.78
CA GLY A 9 -1.14 -2.43 0.23
C GLY A 9 -2.01 -1.27 0.70
N GLY A 10 -1.38 -0.28 1.33
CA GLY A 10 -1.98 0.96 1.81
C GLY A 10 -1.73 2.16 0.89
N GLY A 11 -1.54 1.92 -0.40
CA GLY A 11 -1.46 2.94 -1.43
C GLY A 11 -2.84 3.52 -1.77
N THR A 12 -2.95 4.19 -2.93
CA THR A 12 -4.20 4.83 -3.36
C THR A 12 -5.35 3.83 -3.44
N GLY A 13 -5.14 2.68 -4.08
CA GLY A 13 -6.17 1.66 -4.26
C GLY A 13 -6.62 1.04 -2.95
N GLY A 14 -5.69 0.62 -2.10
CA GLY A 14 -6.00 -0.01 -0.82
C GLY A 14 -6.65 0.94 0.18
N THR A 15 -6.17 2.17 0.29
CA THR A 15 -6.76 3.21 1.14
C THR A 15 -8.18 3.55 0.70
N LEU A 16 -8.39 3.72 -0.62
CA LEU A 16 -9.72 3.99 -1.17
C LEU A 16 -10.69 2.83 -0.91
N ALA A 17 -10.26 1.60 -1.16
CA ALA A 17 -11.05 0.40 -0.89
C ALA A 17 -11.44 0.29 0.58
N ALA A 18 -10.45 0.42 1.49
CA ALA A 18 -10.67 0.36 2.93
C ALA A 18 -11.71 1.40 3.41
N ASN A 19 -11.52 2.65 3.00
CA ASN A 19 -12.40 3.75 3.41
C ASN A 19 -13.82 3.60 2.85
N ARG A 20 -13.96 3.14 1.60
CA ARG A 20 -15.30 2.87 1.02
C ARG A 20 -15.99 1.70 1.70
N LEU A 21 -15.27 0.61 1.95
CA LEU A 21 -15.82 -0.54 2.67
C LEU A 21 -16.25 -0.15 4.08
N ARG A 22 -15.45 0.66 4.81
CA ARG A 22 -15.82 1.08 6.16
C ARG A 22 -17.09 1.95 6.24
N ARG A 23 -17.43 2.64 5.16
CA ARG A 23 -18.68 3.45 5.11
C ARG A 23 -19.94 2.60 4.94
N VAL A 24 -19.83 1.42 4.37
CA VAL A 24 -20.97 0.57 4.02
C VAL A 24 -21.06 -0.71 4.84
N LEU A 25 -19.98 -1.12 5.47
CA LEU A 25 -19.92 -2.31 6.31
C LEU A 25 -19.98 -1.90 7.80
N SER A 26 -20.80 -2.59 8.58
CA SER A 26 -20.88 -2.40 10.02
C SER A 26 -19.59 -2.85 10.73
N ASP A 27 -19.18 -2.14 11.78
CA ASP A 27 -18.08 -2.54 12.66
C ASP A 27 -18.36 -3.82 13.43
N ASP A 28 -19.64 -4.10 13.68
CA ASP A 28 -20.08 -5.30 14.39
C ASP A 28 -19.92 -6.56 13.51
N ASP A 29 -20.10 -6.41 12.20
CA ASP A 29 -20.09 -7.52 11.25
C ASP A 29 -18.75 -7.71 10.54
N PHE A 30 -17.94 -6.65 10.42
CA PHE A 30 -16.70 -6.67 9.65
C PHE A 30 -15.54 -5.94 10.32
N THR A 31 -14.42 -6.63 10.43
CA THR A 31 -13.12 -6.04 10.75
C THR A 31 -12.36 -5.78 9.44
N ILE A 32 -11.82 -4.57 9.25
CA ILE A 32 -11.00 -4.22 8.10
C ILE A 32 -9.56 -3.99 8.56
N VAL A 33 -8.62 -4.68 7.92
CA VAL A 33 -7.19 -4.57 8.19
C VAL A 33 -6.46 -4.21 6.89
N VAL A 34 -5.68 -3.14 6.91
CA VAL A 34 -4.77 -2.76 5.82
C VAL A 34 -3.35 -3.10 6.24
N ILE A 35 -2.62 -3.80 5.38
CA ILE A 35 -1.24 -4.21 5.61
C ILE A 35 -0.35 -3.50 4.59
N ASP A 36 0.68 -2.81 5.06
CA ASP A 36 1.73 -2.23 4.21
C ASP A 36 3.07 -2.25 4.94
N GLN A 37 4.15 -2.35 4.19
CA GLN A 37 5.51 -2.42 4.74
C GLN A 37 5.96 -1.11 5.39
N ASP A 38 5.38 0.03 4.98
CA ASP A 38 5.71 1.33 5.55
C ASP A 38 4.45 2.19 5.82
N ASP A 39 4.61 3.25 6.59
CA ASP A 39 3.55 4.22 6.93
C ASP A 39 3.67 5.51 6.09
N ARG A 40 4.10 5.41 4.85
CA ARG A 40 4.30 6.56 3.97
C ARG A 40 3.42 6.47 2.73
N HIS A 41 2.44 7.34 2.64
CA HIS A 41 1.64 7.54 1.42
C HIS A 41 2.15 8.73 0.65
N LEU A 42 2.73 8.48 -0.51
CA LEU A 42 3.20 9.50 -1.44
C LEU A 42 2.09 9.82 -2.45
N TYR A 43 1.73 11.09 -2.54
CA TYR A 43 0.85 11.58 -3.61
C TYR A 43 1.67 11.73 -4.90
N GLN A 44 1.71 10.68 -5.71
CA GLN A 44 2.55 10.61 -6.92
C GLN A 44 2.35 11.77 -7.92
N PRO A 45 1.13 12.27 -8.21
CA PRO A 45 0.98 13.41 -9.10
C PRO A 45 1.72 14.66 -8.63
N GLY A 46 1.97 14.81 -7.33
CA GLY A 46 2.75 15.91 -6.75
C GLY A 46 4.22 15.89 -7.14
N LEU A 47 4.77 14.73 -7.53
CA LEU A 47 6.17 14.60 -7.96
C LEU A 47 6.50 15.47 -9.18
N LEU A 48 5.51 15.79 -10.03
CA LEU A 48 5.71 16.68 -11.18
C LEU A 48 6.12 18.09 -10.79
N PHE A 49 5.77 18.53 -9.58
CA PHE A 49 6.00 19.90 -9.12
C PHE A 49 7.28 20.07 -8.31
N VAL A 50 7.80 18.96 -7.75
CA VAL A 50 8.99 18.98 -6.90
C VAL A 50 10.24 19.52 -7.63
N PRO A 51 10.57 19.08 -8.87
CA PRO A 51 11.75 19.57 -9.59
C PRO A 51 11.72 21.06 -9.90
N PHE A 52 10.53 21.66 -9.95
CA PHE A 52 10.35 23.08 -10.24
C PHE A 52 10.24 23.94 -8.96
N GLY A 53 10.42 23.34 -7.79
CA GLY A 53 10.31 24.05 -6.50
C GLY A 53 8.91 24.54 -6.15
N LEU A 54 7.87 24.03 -6.84
CA LEU A 54 6.48 24.41 -6.60
C LEU A 54 5.87 23.68 -5.40
N THR A 55 6.45 22.57 -4.99
CA THR A 55 6.11 21.81 -3.77
C THR A 55 7.33 21.08 -3.25
N ARG A 56 7.32 20.74 -1.97
CA ARG A 56 8.37 19.95 -1.32
C ARG A 56 7.92 18.50 -1.15
N PRO A 57 8.86 17.53 -1.11
CA PRO A 57 8.52 16.12 -0.89
C PRO A 57 7.67 15.86 0.36
N GLU A 58 7.93 16.59 1.44
CA GLU A 58 7.19 16.47 2.70
C GLU A 58 5.73 16.89 2.59
N GLU A 59 5.42 17.81 1.68
CA GLU A 59 4.07 18.32 1.46
C GLU A 59 3.17 17.34 0.74
N ILE A 60 3.76 16.44 -0.05
CA ILE A 60 3.06 15.40 -0.81
C ILE A 60 3.12 14.01 -0.15
N THR A 61 3.67 13.93 1.05
CA THR A 61 3.78 12.68 1.83
C THR A 61 2.92 12.76 3.09
N ARG A 62 2.15 11.71 3.35
CA ARG A 62 1.31 11.59 4.54
C ARG A 62 1.49 10.22 5.19
N PRO A 63 1.34 10.10 6.52
CA PRO A 63 1.21 8.78 7.14
C PRO A 63 -0.02 8.05 6.62
N ARG A 64 0.14 6.79 6.18
CA ARG A 64 -0.97 5.96 5.66
C ARG A 64 -2.08 5.82 6.68
N ARG A 65 -1.74 5.56 7.93
CA ARG A 65 -2.72 5.39 9.03
C ARG A 65 -3.61 6.60 9.24
N ARG A 66 -3.13 7.80 8.93
CA ARG A 66 -3.92 9.04 9.04
C ARG A 66 -4.92 9.24 7.91
N GLN A 67 -4.80 8.46 6.85
CA GLN A 67 -5.72 8.51 5.71
C GLN A 67 -6.84 7.49 5.81
N LEU A 68 -6.75 6.59 6.78
CA LEU A 68 -7.74 5.55 7.04
C LEU A 68 -8.81 6.08 8.01
N HIS A 69 -10.07 5.77 7.72
CA HIS A 69 -11.18 6.09 8.61
C HIS A 69 -11.06 5.33 9.93
N ALA A 70 -11.69 5.87 10.98
CA ALA A 70 -11.82 5.16 12.26
C ALA A 70 -12.45 3.77 12.05
N GLY A 71 -12.03 2.79 12.86
CA GLY A 71 -12.47 1.41 12.74
C GLY A 71 -11.69 0.56 11.71
N ILE A 72 -10.76 1.16 10.95
CA ILE A 72 -9.82 0.42 10.10
C ILE A 72 -8.51 0.23 10.85
N LYS A 73 -8.02 -1.00 10.92
CA LYS A 73 -6.73 -1.33 11.51
C LYS A 73 -5.64 -1.19 10.45
N PHE A 74 -4.55 -0.49 10.79
CA PHE A 74 -3.34 -0.46 9.98
C PHE A 74 -2.27 -1.33 10.63
N LEU A 75 -1.77 -2.30 9.89
CA LEU A 75 -0.68 -3.18 10.30
C LEU A 75 0.54 -2.89 9.42
N GLN A 76 1.57 -2.30 10.02
CA GLN A 76 2.84 -2.08 9.34
C GLN A 76 3.66 -3.36 9.38
N ASN A 77 3.63 -4.09 8.27
CA ASN A 77 4.36 -5.35 8.10
C ASN A 77 4.49 -5.68 6.60
N SER A 78 5.41 -6.56 6.28
CA SER A 78 5.56 -7.09 4.92
C SER A 78 4.87 -8.43 4.80
N VAL A 79 4.24 -8.66 3.65
CA VAL A 79 3.61 -9.94 3.32
C VAL A 79 4.68 -10.86 2.74
N ASP A 80 4.79 -12.06 3.29
CA ASP A 80 5.64 -13.13 2.77
C ASP A 80 4.91 -13.86 1.64
N HIS A 81 3.77 -14.45 1.94
CA HIS A 81 2.93 -15.12 0.96
C HIS A 81 1.46 -15.19 1.41
N VAL A 82 0.59 -15.58 0.49
CA VAL A 82 -0.83 -15.83 0.74
C VAL A 82 -1.16 -17.28 0.50
N ASP A 83 -1.66 -17.96 1.52
CA ASP A 83 -2.30 -19.27 1.38
C ASP A 83 -3.75 -19.07 1.01
N VAL A 84 -4.04 -19.15 -0.29
CA VAL A 84 -5.40 -18.95 -0.82
C VAL A 84 -6.32 -20.09 -0.41
N ALA A 85 -5.82 -21.33 -0.38
CA ALA A 85 -6.61 -22.49 0.01
C ALA A 85 -6.97 -22.47 1.49
N GLY A 86 -6.02 -22.06 2.34
CA GLY A 86 -6.22 -21.92 3.78
C GLY A 86 -6.88 -20.60 4.21
N GLY A 87 -7.07 -19.64 3.29
CA GLY A 87 -7.64 -18.32 3.62
C GLY A 87 -6.78 -17.50 4.57
N ARG A 88 -5.45 -17.50 4.36
CA ARG A 88 -4.49 -16.93 5.30
C ARG A 88 -3.40 -16.12 4.63
N VAL A 89 -3.08 -14.97 5.22
CA VAL A 89 -1.92 -14.15 4.86
C VAL A 89 -0.79 -14.43 5.86
N HIS A 90 0.40 -14.75 5.36
CA HIS A 90 1.62 -14.93 6.13
C HIS A 90 2.50 -13.69 6.03
N LEU A 91 2.95 -13.19 7.18
CA LEU A 91 3.79 -12.00 7.29
C LEU A 91 5.24 -12.39 7.53
N THR A 92 6.16 -11.49 7.18
CA THR A 92 7.61 -11.76 7.25
C THR A 92 8.15 -11.93 8.67
N ASP A 93 7.45 -11.44 9.69
CA ASP A 93 7.78 -11.64 11.10
C ASP A 93 7.24 -12.95 11.70
N GLY A 94 6.54 -13.76 10.89
CA GLY A 94 5.94 -15.03 11.30
C GLY A 94 4.49 -14.91 11.77
N GLU A 95 3.93 -13.73 11.88
CA GLU A 95 2.50 -13.56 12.16
C GLU A 95 1.66 -14.04 10.98
N GLN A 96 0.44 -14.46 11.29
CA GLN A 96 -0.53 -14.96 10.31
C GLN A 96 -1.90 -14.32 10.56
N LEU A 97 -2.58 -13.94 9.48
CA LEU A 97 -3.94 -13.41 9.55
C LEU A 97 -4.87 -14.24 8.68
N ASP A 98 -5.90 -14.82 9.29
CA ASP A 98 -6.99 -15.40 8.54
C ASP A 98 -7.85 -14.30 7.91
N TYR A 99 -8.42 -14.54 6.75
CA TYR A 99 -9.32 -13.63 6.08
C TYR A 99 -10.56 -14.35 5.51
N ASP A 100 -11.67 -13.63 5.49
CA ASP A 100 -12.88 -14.03 4.76
C ASP A 100 -12.89 -13.39 3.36
N VAL A 101 -12.31 -12.17 3.24
CA VAL A 101 -12.20 -11.44 1.99
C VAL A 101 -10.79 -10.85 1.90
N LEU A 102 -10.14 -11.07 0.75
CA LEU A 102 -8.82 -10.51 0.45
C LEU A 102 -8.93 -9.52 -0.70
N VAL A 103 -8.35 -8.34 -0.49
CA VAL A 103 -8.14 -7.32 -1.53
C VAL A 103 -6.64 -7.17 -1.78
N VAL A 104 -6.21 -7.37 -3.01
CA VAL A 104 -4.81 -7.19 -3.41
C VAL A 104 -4.68 -5.83 -4.10
N ALA A 105 -3.98 -4.91 -3.45
CA ALA A 105 -3.76 -3.53 -3.90
C ALA A 105 -2.29 -3.11 -3.73
N THR A 106 -1.37 -4.03 -3.98
CA THR A 106 0.07 -3.87 -3.75
C THR A 106 0.76 -2.93 -4.75
N GLY A 107 0.05 -2.51 -5.80
CA GLY A 107 0.58 -1.61 -6.82
C GLY A 107 1.57 -2.29 -7.77
N SER A 108 2.47 -1.47 -8.30
CA SER A 108 3.49 -1.91 -9.25
C SER A 108 4.83 -1.26 -8.94
N SER A 109 5.90 -1.87 -9.42
CA SER A 109 7.25 -1.31 -9.39
C SER A 109 7.78 -1.16 -10.80
N LEU A 110 8.69 -0.19 -10.98
CA LEU A 110 9.38 -0.01 -12.24
C LEU A 110 10.46 -1.10 -12.40
N LEU A 111 10.60 -1.60 -13.61
CA LEU A 111 11.63 -2.55 -13.99
C LEU A 111 12.53 -1.94 -15.08
N PRO A 112 13.40 -0.97 -14.73
CA PRO A 112 14.20 -0.25 -15.70
C PRO A 112 15.15 -1.15 -16.49
N GLN A 113 15.56 -2.28 -15.95
CA GLN A 113 16.40 -3.28 -16.61
C GLN A 113 15.75 -3.96 -17.81
N GLU A 114 14.42 -3.90 -17.95
CA GLU A 114 13.71 -4.44 -19.12
C GLU A 114 13.80 -3.53 -20.34
N THR A 115 14.29 -2.29 -20.16
CA THR A 115 14.57 -1.38 -21.27
C THR A 115 16.06 -1.42 -21.57
N GLU A 116 16.42 -1.95 -22.74
CA GLU A 116 17.83 -2.08 -23.16
C GLU A 116 18.54 -0.73 -23.13
N GLY A 117 19.72 -0.68 -22.49
CA GLY A 117 20.55 0.50 -22.38
C GLY A 117 20.12 1.53 -21.30
N LEU A 118 18.94 1.39 -20.71
CA LEU A 118 18.44 2.36 -19.71
C LEU A 118 19.29 2.36 -18.45
N THR A 119 19.70 1.20 -17.95
CA THR A 119 20.51 1.03 -16.73
C THR A 119 22.02 1.04 -17.00
N GLY A 120 22.45 1.62 -18.12
CA GLY A 120 23.86 1.76 -18.49
C GLY A 120 24.56 2.91 -17.76
N PRO A 121 25.72 3.38 -18.27
CA PRO A 121 26.43 4.53 -17.72
C PRO A 121 25.54 5.75 -17.58
N GLY A 122 25.54 6.37 -16.41
CA GLY A 122 24.69 7.55 -16.11
C GLY A 122 23.36 7.22 -15.44
N TRP A 123 23.04 5.94 -15.24
CA TRP A 123 21.89 5.55 -14.42
C TRP A 123 22.05 6.02 -12.98
N GLY A 124 21.03 6.69 -12.45
CA GLY A 124 21.07 7.31 -11.11
C GLY A 124 21.82 8.64 -11.02
N GLU A 125 22.57 9.03 -12.06
CA GLU A 125 23.27 10.31 -12.10
C GLU A 125 22.65 11.30 -13.09
N LYS A 126 22.31 10.85 -14.28
CA LYS A 126 21.75 11.65 -15.38
C LYS A 126 20.40 11.14 -15.87
N VAL A 127 20.13 9.87 -15.61
CA VAL A 127 18.88 9.18 -15.95
C VAL A 127 18.23 8.72 -14.67
N HIS A 128 17.01 9.17 -14.42
CA HIS A 128 16.24 8.90 -13.20
C HIS A 128 14.83 8.45 -13.55
N THR A 129 14.22 7.71 -12.62
CA THR A 129 12.77 7.46 -12.60
C THR A 129 12.12 8.19 -11.44
N PHE A 130 10.81 8.19 -11.43
CA PHE A 130 10.02 8.70 -10.32
C PHE A 130 10.17 7.85 -9.06
#